data_e4a9d1924586cb839ccfa758ae319db7
#
_entry.id   e4a9d1924586cb839ccfa758ae319db7
#
_cell.length_a   1.000
_cell.length_b   1.000
_cell.length_c   1.000
_cell.angle_alpha   90.00
_cell.angle_beta   90.00
_cell.angle_gamma   90.00
#
_symmetry.space_group_name_H-M   'P 1'
#
loop_
_entity.id
_entity.type
_entity.pdbx_description
1 polymer ?
#
loop_
_entity_poly.entity_id
_entity_poly.type
_entity_poly.pdbx_seq_one_letter_code
_entity_poly.pdbx_strand_id
1 'polypeptide(L)'
;MPLVLVDRNVRPHVSVITLNKPERLNSMSFPLVEALYEALDEVGRDNDAWVVVLTGAGRGFCSGLDLHDRGIPPNTQDLGFSRLAMRSMSYMSDVVPAMRRIPQPIIAAINGPAYGGGMCLTLGADLRYAAESAVFCSAGIINGLTSSELGATFLLPRAIGTANAAELLLTGRKIDATEALRVGLVSKVVPDSEIVDLALDTAEEMTTSLSCFGVMMTKQTMWANLEINSLAAAIELENRNQLLAGYTGNLDEAIAAFREKRPPVYKE
;
A
#
# COMPACT_ATOMS: atom_id res chain seq x y z
N MET A 1 -3.79 -16.64 17.32
CA MET A 1 -2.61 -15.96 16.74
C MET A 1 -3.03 -14.57 16.31
N PRO A 2 -2.16 -13.56 16.34
CA PRO A 2 -2.49 -12.23 15.84
C PRO A 2 -2.82 -12.29 14.34
N LEU A 3 -3.82 -11.50 13.92
CA LEU A 3 -4.30 -11.47 12.52
C LEU A 3 -3.40 -10.64 11.60
N VAL A 4 -2.60 -9.75 12.19
CA VAL A 4 -1.55 -8.99 11.51
C VAL A 4 -0.30 -9.07 12.37
N LEU A 5 0.84 -9.27 11.75
CA LEU A 5 2.15 -9.25 12.40
C LEU A 5 2.89 -7.99 11.99
N VAL A 6 3.66 -7.43 12.92
CA VAL A 6 4.56 -6.30 12.66
C VAL A 6 5.96 -6.72 13.09
N ASP A 7 6.83 -6.90 12.12
CA ASP A 7 8.25 -7.19 12.34
C ASP A 7 9.05 -5.92 12.08
N ARG A 8 9.69 -5.38 13.13
CA ARG A 8 10.44 -4.13 13.06
C ARG A 8 11.90 -4.37 12.76
N ASN A 9 12.52 -3.43 12.05
CA ASN A 9 13.97 -3.45 11.75
C ASN A 9 14.44 -4.79 11.13
N VAL A 10 13.62 -5.37 10.23
CA VAL A 10 13.99 -6.59 9.47
C VAL A 10 15.21 -6.32 8.57
N ARG A 11 15.33 -5.08 8.10
CA ARG A 11 16.51 -4.42 7.58
C ARG A 11 16.62 -3.06 8.28
N PRO A 12 17.73 -2.34 8.23
CA PRO A 12 17.84 -1.01 8.81
C PRO A 12 16.70 -0.09 8.40
N HIS A 13 15.92 0.38 9.37
CA HIS A 13 14.75 1.26 9.20
C HIS A 13 13.60 0.69 8.36
N VAL A 14 13.55 -0.63 8.16
CA VAL A 14 12.50 -1.32 7.40
C VAL A 14 11.63 -2.16 8.33
N SER A 15 10.33 -1.90 8.33
CA SER A 15 9.33 -2.71 9.03
C SER A 15 8.50 -3.53 8.04
N VAL A 16 8.09 -4.72 8.46
CA VAL A 16 7.23 -5.61 7.66
C VAL A 16 5.88 -5.76 8.36
N ILE A 17 4.79 -5.48 7.63
CA ILE A 17 3.43 -5.80 8.03
C ILE A 17 3.00 -7.04 7.27
N THR A 18 2.62 -8.10 7.98
CA THR A 18 2.15 -9.36 7.38
C THR A 18 0.70 -9.60 7.75
N LEU A 19 -0.20 -9.67 6.76
CA LEU A 19 -1.56 -10.18 6.94
C LEU A 19 -1.48 -11.65 7.30
N ASN A 20 -2.01 -12.08 8.46
CA ASN A 20 -1.71 -13.40 9.04
C ASN A 20 -2.97 -14.22 9.32
N LYS A 21 -3.71 -14.54 8.26
CA LYS A 21 -4.84 -15.48 8.24
C LYS A 21 -4.71 -16.43 7.04
N PRO A 22 -3.56 -17.17 6.93
CA PRO A 22 -3.22 -17.92 5.71
C PRO A 22 -4.23 -19.01 5.33
N GLU A 23 -4.92 -19.61 6.32
CA GLU A 23 -5.96 -20.62 6.11
C GLU A 23 -7.19 -20.07 5.36
N ARG A 24 -7.35 -18.74 5.30
CA ARG A 24 -8.39 -18.00 4.58
C ARG A 24 -7.83 -17.08 3.51
N LEU A 25 -6.58 -17.32 3.06
CA LEU A 25 -5.88 -16.43 2.11
C LEU A 25 -5.92 -14.96 2.55
N ASN A 26 -5.77 -14.71 3.83
CA ASN A 26 -5.74 -13.39 4.45
C ASN A 26 -7.00 -12.55 4.14
N SER A 27 -8.18 -13.20 4.11
CA SER A 27 -9.44 -12.52 3.84
C SER A 27 -9.77 -11.46 4.89
N MET A 28 -10.32 -10.33 4.42
CA MET A 28 -10.63 -9.14 5.21
C MET A 28 -11.91 -9.37 6.03
N SER A 29 -11.74 -9.64 7.31
CA SER A 29 -12.79 -9.51 8.33
C SER A 29 -12.60 -8.19 9.08
N PHE A 30 -13.63 -7.71 9.79
CA PHE A 30 -13.48 -6.50 10.62
C PHE A 30 -12.34 -6.62 11.64
N PRO A 31 -12.15 -7.76 12.35
CA PRO A 31 -11.00 -7.91 13.23
C PRO A 31 -9.65 -7.85 12.51
N LEU A 32 -9.53 -8.38 11.26
CA LEU A 32 -8.28 -8.27 10.50
C LEU A 32 -8.01 -6.82 10.09
N VAL A 33 -9.05 -6.10 9.66
CA VAL A 33 -8.93 -4.68 9.28
C VAL A 33 -8.59 -3.82 10.51
N GLU A 34 -9.17 -4.12 11.68
CA GLU A 34 -8.82 -3.45 12.95
C GLU A 34 -7.35 -3.66 13.29
N ALA A 35 -6.86 -4.90 13.24
CA ALA A 35 -5.46 -5.21 13.47
C ALA A 35 -4.53 -4.53 12.43
N LEU A 36 -4.99 -4.36 11.18
CA LEU A 36 -4.23 -3.63 10.17
C LEU A 36 -4.18 -2.12 10.48
N TYR A 37 -5.28 -1.51 10.97
CA TYR A 37 -5.25 -0.13 11.45
C TYR A 37 -4.27 0.07 12.61
N GLU A 38 -4.28 -0.85 13.58
CA GLU A 38 -3.33 -0.82 14.71
C GLU A 38 -1.89 -0.92 14.21
N ALA A 39 -1.61 -1.84 13.28
CA ALA A 39 -0.28 -1.99 12.69
C ALA A 39 0.17 -0.74 11.92
N LEU A 40 -0.73 -0.12 11.13
CA LEU A 40 -0.44 1.13 10.41
C LEU A 40 -0.20 2.31 11.37
N ASP A 41 -0.97 2.42 12.45
CA ASP A 41 -0.77 3.45 13.47
C ASP A 41 0.54 3.24 14.23
N GLU A 42 0.88 2.00 14.56
CA GLU A 42 2.12 1.61 15.22
C GLU A 42 3.35 2.00 14.39
N VAL A 43 3.41 1.57 13.11
CA VAL A 43 4.55 1.90 12.24
C VAL A 43 4.55 3.37 11.83
N GLY A 44 3.36 3.99 11.70
CA GLY A 44 3.22 5.41 11.34
C GLY A 44 3.78 6.36 12.42
N ARG A 45 3.82 5.92 13.67
CA ARG A 45 4.40 6.67 14.81
C ARG A 45 5.83 6.27 15.16
N ASP A 46 6.33 5.23 14.53
CA ASP A 46 7.69 4.74 14.77
C ASP A 46 8.70 5.59 13.98
N ASN A 47 9.48 6.40 14.68
CA ASN A 47 10.50 7.25 14.07
C ASN A 47 11.65 6.43 13.46
N ASP A 48 11.86 5.19 13.91
CA ASP A 48 12.88 4.31 13.36
C ASP A 48 12.41 3.57 12.09
N ALA A 49 11.12 3.57 11.79
CA ALA A 49 10.57 2.98 10.57
C ALA A 49 10.51 4.02 9.45
N TRP A 50 11.30 3.82 8.39
CA TRP A 50 11.34 4.72 7.22
C TRP A 50 10.61 4.15 6.00
N VAL A 51 10.58 2.83 5.87
CA VAL A 51 9.88 2.12 4.79
C VAL A 51 9.13 0.93 5.37
N VAL A 52 7.95 0.65 4.84
CA VAL A 52 7.11 -0.48 5.22
C VAL A 52 6.97 -1.44 4.04
N VAL A 53 7.18 -2.73 4.28
CA VAL A 53 6.81 -3.80 3.36
C VAL A 53 5.49 -4.41 3.84
N LEU A 54 4.50 -4.51 2.97
CA LEU A 54 3.21 -5.16 3.24
C LEU A 54 3.12 -6.45 2.43
N THR A 55 2.87 -7.58 3.10
CA THR A 55 2.73 -8.89 2.46
C THR A 55 1.66 -9.74 3.14
N GLY A 56 1.40 -10.94 2.62
CA GLY A 56 0.47 -11.91 3.19
C GLY A 56 1.17 -13.19 3.63
N ALA A 57 0.79 -13.74 4.78
CA ALA A 57 1.26 -15.06 5.21
C ALA A 57 0.73 -16.17 4.29
N GLY A 58 1.54 -17.20 4.05
CA GLY A 58 1.18 -18.35 3.24
C GLY A 58 1.15 -18.05 1.74
N ARG A 59 0.19 -18.66 1.02
CA ARG A 59 0.15 -18.69 -0.45
C ARG A 59 -0.66 -17.55 -1.11
N GLY A 60 -1.08 -16.55 -0.38
CA GLY A 60 -1.90 -15.47 -0.93
C GLY A 60 -1.63 -14.14 -0.26
N PHE A 61 -1.76 -13.07 -1.01
CA PHE A 61 -1.67 -11.74 -0.45
C PHE A 61 -2.92 -11.41 0.37
N CYS A 62 -4.09 -11.33 -0.28
CA CYS A 62 -5.38 -11.09 0.38
C CYS A 62 -6.52 -11.40 -0.59
N SER A 63 -7.44 -12.29 -0.20
CA SER A 63 -8.57 -12.70 -1.05
C SER A 63 -9.79 -11.79 -1.01
N GLY A 64 -9.69 -10.62 -0.37
CA GLY A 64 -10.79 -9.66 -0.23
C GLY A 64 -11.70 -10.00 0.95
N LEU A 65 -12.97 -9.57 0.87
CA LEU A 65 -13.93 -9.71 1.96
C LEU A 65 -14.07 -11.17 2.41
N ASP A 66 -13.99 -11.41 3.72
CA ASP A 66 -14.28 -12.73 4.27
C ASP A 66 -15.79 -13.04 4.14
N LEU A 67 -16.11 -13.98 3.24
CA LEU A 67 -17.49 -14.37 2.96
C LEU A 67 -18.06 -15.35 4.00
N HIS A 68 -17.22 -15.91 4.88
CA HIS A 68 -17.66 -16.85 5.91
C HIS A 68 -17.88 -16.18 7.26
N ASP A 69 -16.92 -15.33 7.66
CA ASP A 69 -16.97 -14.64 8.95
C ASP A 69 -16.40 -13.23 8.82
N ARG A 70 -17.28 -12.27 8.59
CA ARG A 70 -16.92 -10.86 8.51
C ARG A 70 -16.63 -10.24 9.87
N GLY A 71 -17.17 -10.83 10.94
CA GLY A 71 -17.19 -10.19 12.25
C GLY A 71 -18.15 -8.99 12.30
N ILE A 72 -17.98 -8.17 13.32
CA ILE A 72 -18.76 -6.95 13.57
C ILE A 72 -17.78 -5.79 13.68
N PRO A 73 -18.05 -4.65 13.02
CA PRO A 73 -17.17 -3.48 13.15
C PRO A 73 -17.22 -2.94 14.60
N PRO A 74 -16.11 -2.40 15.12
CA PRO A 74 -16.07 -1.87 16.47
C PRO A 74 -17.01 -0.68 16.66
N ASN A 75 -17.48 -0.49 17.91
CA ASN A 75 -18.32 0.65 18.33
C ASN A 75 -19.63 0.79 17.52
N THR A 76 -20.26 -0.33 17.20
CA THR A 76 -21.52 -0.36 16.43
C THR A 76 -22.70 -0.93 17.21
N GLN A 77 -22.53 -1.22 18.50
CA GLN A 77 -23.61 -1.64 19.40
C GLN A 77 -24.70 -0.55 19.38
N ASP A 78 -25.94 -0.97 19.40
CA ASP A 78 -27.12 -0.08 19.43
C ASP A 78 -27.33 0.81 18.19
N LEU A 79 -26.62 0.56 17.08
CA LEU A 79 -26.88 1.25 15.82
C LEU A 79 -28.05 0.59 15.06
N GLY A 80 -28.99 1.41 14.60
CA GLY A 80 -30.00 0.97 13.62
C GLY A 80 -29.33 0.56 12.29
N PHE A 81 -30.02 -0.30 11.52
CA PHE A 81 -29.50 -0.97 10.32
C PHE A 81 -28.77 -0.04 9.35
N SER A 82 -29.35 1.11 9.00
CA SER A 82 -28.73 2.04 8.04
C SER A 82 -27.41 2.62 8.55
N ARG A 83 -27.36 2.98 9.84
CA ARG A 83 -26.13 3.50 10.46
C ARG A 83 -25.07 2.43 10.59
N LEU A 84 -25.46 1.20 10.94
CA LEU A 84 -24.56 0.04 10.99
C LEU A 84 -23.97 -0.25 9.60
N ALA A 85 -24.80 -0.27 8.56
CA ALA A 85 -24.36 -0.51 7.19
C ALA A 85 -23.35 0.56 6.74
N MET A 86 -23.67 1.85 6.94
CA MET A 86 -22.75 2.95 6.59
C MET A 86 -21.43 2.86 7.37
N ARG A 87 -21.50 2.60 8.68
CA ARG A 87 -20.31 2.48 9.52
C ARG A 87 -19.43 1.30 9.07
N SER A 88 -20.06 0.17 8.74
CA SER A 88 -19.35 -1.03 8.25
C SER A 88 -18.62 -0.75 6.94
N MET A 89 -19.27 -0.07 6.00
CA MET A 89 -18.66 0.29 4.72
C MET A 89 -17.50 1.25 4.91
N SER A 90 -17.69 2.35 5.65
CA SER A 90 -16.62 3.32 5.92
C SER A 90 -15.43 2.66 6.62
N TYR A 91 -15.70 1.87 7.67
CA TYR A 91 -14.62 1.20 8.42
C TYR A 91 -13.77 0.29 7.53
N MET A 92 -14.40 -0.44 6.62
CA MET A 92 -13.67 -1.29 5.68
C MET A 92 -12.91 -0.48 4.63
N SER A 93 -13.50 0.61 4.10
CA SER A 93 -12.92 1.37 3.00
C SER A 93 -11.83 2.36 3.42
N ASP A 94 -11.89 2.87 4.66
CA ASP A 94 -10.93 3.87 5.16
C ASP A 94 -9.52 3.30 5.37
N VAL A 95 -9.32 1.97 5.26
CA VAL A 95 -8.00 1.34 5.35
C VAL A 95 -7.05 1.81 4.23
N VAL A 96 -7.55 2.02 3.01
CA VAL A 96 -6.73 2.50 1.89
C VAL A 96 -6.27 3.95 2.13
N PRO A 97 -7.13 4.90 2.50
CA PRO A 97 -6.68 6.22 2.99
C PRO A 97 -5.72 6.15 4.18
N ALA A 98 -5.91 5.22 5.12
CA ALA A 98 -5.01 5.05 6.27
C ALA A 98 -3.59 4.64 5.82
N MET A 99 -3.46 3.69 4.88
CA MET A 99 -2.17 3.31 4.29
C MET A 99 -1.44 4.51 3.66
N ARG A 100 -2.18 5.40 3.01
CA ARG A 100 -1.59 6.59 2.37
C ARG A 100 -1.23 7.69 3.35
N ARG A 101 -1.90 7.73 4.50
CA ARG A 101 -1.71 8.78 5.52
C ARG A 101 -0.43 8.61 6.31
N ILE A 102 0.07 7.38 6.51
CA ILE A 102 1.36 7.19 7.18
C ILE A 102 2.47 7.81 6.32
N PRO A 103 3.49 8.44 6.95
CA PRO A 103 4.55 9.11 6.20
C PRO A 103 5.46 8.12 5.45
N GLN A 104 5.63 6.91 5.99
CA GLN A 104 6.48 5.87 5.40
C GLN A 104 5.90 5.38 4.08
N PRO A 105 6.67 5.28 2.99
CA PRO A 105 6.26 4.55 1.80
C PRO A 105 5.99 3.09 2.11
N ILE A 106 4.97 2.54 1.45
CA ILE A 106 4.57 1.13 1.56
C ILE A 106 4.90 0.42 0.25
N ILE A 107 5.67 -0.65 0.35
CA ILE A 107 5.94 -1.58 -0.76
C ILE A 107 5.06 -2.80 -0.57
N ALA A 108 4.10 -3.02 -1.47
CA ALA A 108 3.33 -4.26 -1.48
C ALA A 108 4.15 -5.37 -2.15
N ALA A 109 4.54 -6.38 -1.37
CA ALA A 109 5.11 -7.64 -1.82
C ALA A 109 3.96 -8.64 -2.01
N ILE A 110 3.42 -8.69 -3.24
CA ILE A 110 2.19 -9.42 -3.55
C ILE A 110 2.54 -10.87 -3.84
N ASN A 111 2.51 -11.70 -2.81
CA ASN A 111 2.97 -13.10 -2.80
C ASN A 111 1.96 -14.12 -3.32
N GLY A 112 0.87 -13.69 -3.96
CA GLY A 112 -0.17 -14.56 -4.51
C GLY A 112 -1.47 -13.80 -4.77
N PRO A 113 -2.64 -14.49 -4.78
CA PRO A 113 -3.92 -13.88 -5.10
C PRO A 113 -4.24 -12.61 -4.29
N ALA A 114 -4.64 -11.56 -5.01
CA ALA A 114 -5.09 -10.26 -4.50
C ALA A 114 -6.46 -9.95 -5.11
N TYR A 115 -7.56 -10.28 -4.42
CA TYR A 115 -8.93 -10.19 -4.93
C TYR A 115 -9.75 -9.15 -4.18
N GLY A 116 -10.65 -8.45 -4.87
CA GLY A 116 -11.57 -7.48 -4.28
C GLY A 116 -10.82 -6.47 -3.41
N GLY A 117 -11.17 -6.39 -2.13
CA GLY A 117 -10.48 -5.54 -1.16
C GLY A 117 -8.97 -5.77 -1.09
N GLY A 118 -8.51 -7.02 -1.33
CA GLY A 118 -7.07 -7.33 -1.41
C GLY A 118 -6.38 -6.64 -2.59
N MET A 119 -7.03 -6.57 -3.76
CA MET A 119 -6.53 -5.77 -4.89
C MET A 119 -6.53 -4.27 -4.51
N CYS A 120 -7.53 -3.80 -3.78
CA CYS A 120 -7.58 -2.41 -3.33
C CYS A 120 -6.46 -2.08 -2.33
N LEU A 121 -6.08 -3.00 -1.43
CA LEU A 121 -4.91 -2.82 -0.57
C LEU A 121 -3.63 -2.64 -1.40
N THR A 122 -3.47 -3.40 -2.51
CA THR A 122 -2.30 -3.20 -3.39
C THR A 122 -2.29 -1.81 -4.03
N LEU A 123 -3.47 -1.27 -4.38
CA LEU A 123 -3.61 0.09 -4.91
C LEU A 123 -3.38 1.18 -3.84
N GLY A 124 -3.54 0.85 -2.57
CA GLY A 124 -3.19 1.73 -1.44
C GLY A 124 -1.69 1.86 -1.20
N ALA A 125 -0.90 0.88 -1.63
CA ALA A 125 0.56 0.90 -1.52
C ALA A 125 1.20 1.84 -2.56
N ASP A 126 2.40 2.33 -2.24
CA ASP A 126 3.16 3.24 -3.09
C ASP A 126 3.90 2.49 -4.20
N LEU A 127 4.55 1.39 -3.87
CA LEU A 127 5.18 0.47 -4.82
C LEU A 127 4.46 -0.88 -4.79
N ARG A 128 4.37 -1.54 -5.95
CA ARG A 128 3.71 -2.84 -6.11
C ARG A 128 4.61 -3.78 -6.88
N TYR A 129 5.03 -4.86 -6.22
CA TYR A 129 5.78 -5.97 -6.81
C TYR A 129 4.97 -7.24 -6.65
N ALA A 130 5.01 -8.12 -7.62
CA ALA A 130 4.22 -9.35 -7.63
C ALA A 130 5.09 -10.60 -7.77
N ALA A 131 4.69 -11.66 -7.11
CA ALA A 131 5.14 -13.01 -7.41
C ALA A 131 4.54 -13.48 -8.74
N GLU A 132 5.19 -14.43 -9.42
CA GLU A 132 4.68 -15.04 -10.66
C GLU A 132 3.30 -15.67 -10.47
N SER A 133 3.01 -16.23 -9.28
CA SER A 133 1.71 -16.81 -8.93
C SER A 133 0.64 -15.78 -8.58
N ALA A 134 0.95 -14.48 -8.55
CA ALA A 134 -0.02 -13.46 -8.20
C ALA A 134 -1.11 -13.34 -9.27
N VAL A 135 -2.36 -13.25 -8.80
CA VAL A 135 -3.55 -13.07 -9.64
C VAL A 135 -4.38 -11.95 -9.05
N PHE A 136 -4.84 -11.05 -9.91
CA PHE A 136 -5.64 -9.89 -9.51
C PHE A 136 -7.07 -10.02 -10.06
N CYS A 137 -8.05 -9.58 -9.27
CA CYS A 137 -9.44 -9.63 -9.64
C CYS A 137 -10.25 -8.59 -8.87
N SER A 138 -11.12 -7.85 -9.56
CA SER A 138 -12.13 -7.02 -8.93
C SER A 138 -13.35 -7.88 -8.56
N ALA A 139 -13.20 -8.65 -7.48
CA ALA A 139 -14.08 -9.76 -7.14
C ALA A 139 -15.51 -9.34 -6.73
N GLY A 140 -15.75 -8.08 -6.35
CA GLY A 140 -17.06 -7.60 -5.93
C GLY A 140 -18.15 -7.87 -6.97
N ILE A 141 -17.88 -7.56 -8.25
CA ILE A 141 -18.87 -7.68 -9.33
C ILE A 141 -19.29 -9.14 -9.58
N ILE A 142 -18.34 -10.07 -9.52
CA ILE A 142 -18.65 -11.51 -9.74
C ILE A 142 -19.36 -12.14 -8.53
N ASN A 143 -19.32 -11.50 -7.38
CA ASN A 143 -19.99 -11.93 -6.16
C ASN A 143 -21.34 -11.22 -5.94
N GLY A 144 -21.90 -10.57 -6.98
CA GLY A 144 -23.20 -9.90 -6.92
C GLY A 144 -23.19 -8.53 -6.22
N LEU A 145 -21.99 -7.97 -6.01
CA LEU A 145 -21.79 -6.61 -5.54
C LEU A 145 -21.30 -5.71 -6.68
N THR A 146 -20.72 -4.57 -6.37
CA THR A 146 -20.05 -3.71 -7.35
C THR A 146 -18.54 -3.87 -7.26
N SER A 147 -17.82 -3.42 -8.28
CA SER A 147 -16.37 -3.22 -8.23
C SER A 147 -16.01 -1.83 -7.67
N SER A 148 -17.00 -1.06 -7.20
CA SER A 148 -16.82 0.27 -6.61
C SER A 148 -16.56 0.11 -5.12
N GLU A 149 -15.36 -0.31 -4.75
CA GLU A 149 -14.98 -0.58 -3.37
C GLU A 149 -13.59 0.00 -3.06
N LEU A 150 -13.37 0.42 -1.82
CA LEU A 150 -12.07 0.82 -1.25
C LEU A 150 -11.22 1.73 -2.17
N GLY A 151 -11.86 2.58 -2.98
CA GLY A 151 -11.18 3.48 -3.91
C GLY A 151 -10.77 2.87 -5.25
N ALA A 152 -11.15 1.62 -5.58
CA ALA A 152 -10.77 0.96 -6.85
C ALA A 152 -11.12 1.80 -8.08
N THR A 153 -12.32 2.38 -8.14
CA THR A 153 -12.76 3.20 -9.29
C THR A 153 -12.00 4.52 -9.45
N PHE A 154 -11.36 4.99 -8.39
CA PHE A 154 -10.49 6.16 -8.43
C PHE A 154 -9.04 5.80 -8.76
N LEU A 155 -8.52 4.74 -8.14
CA LEU A 155 -7.10 4.40 -8.18
C LEU A 155 -6.70 3.57 -9.39
N LEU A 156 -7.52 2.58 -9.74
CA LEU A 156 -7.18 1.66 -10.82
C LEU A 156 -7.07 2.38 -12.17
N PRO A 157 -8.02 3.27 -12.59
CA PRO A 157 -7.86 4.02 -13.83
C PRO A 157 -6.61 4.91 -13.88
N ARG A 158 -6.17 5.41 -12.72
CA ARG A 158 -4.95 6.20 -12.62
C ARG A 158 -3.67 5.35 -12.71
N ALA A 159 -3.75 4.10 -12.29
CA ALA A 159 -2.62 3.17 -12.37
C ALA A 159 -2.46 2.58 -13.77
N ILE A 160 -3.55 2.10 -14.40
CA ILE A 160 -3.49 1.28 -15.62
C ILE A 160 -4.22 1.89 -16.84
N GLY A 161 -4.68 3.12 -16.71
CA GLY A 161 -5.49 3.80 -17.71
C GLY A 161 -6.95 3.34 -17.70
N THR A 162 -7.84 4.20 -18.25
CA THR A 162 -9.29 4.00 -18.18
C THR A 162 -9.78 2.77 -18.92
N ALA A 163 -9.19 2.44 -20.09
CA ALA A 163 -9.62 1.30 -20.90
C ALA A 163 -9.40 -0.04 -20.18
N ASN A 164 -8.18 -0.28 -19.68
CA ASN A 164 -7.86 -1.49 -18.91
C ASN A 164 -8.67 -1.55 -17.60
N ALA A 165 -8.79 -0.42 -16.91
CA ALA A 165 -9.55 -0.37 -15.68
C ALA A 165 -11.04 -0.66 -15.89
N ALA A 166 -11.66 -0.08 -16.92
CA ALA A 166 -13.06 -0.35 -17.26
C ALA A 166 -13.29 -1.82 -17.54
N GLU A 167 -12.41 -2.44 -18.33
CA GLU A 167 -12.51 -3.88 -18.61
C GLU A 167 -12.46 -4.71 -17.33
N LEU A 168 -11.47 -4.47 -16.45
CA LEU A 168 -11.33 -5.25 -15.21
C LEU A 168 -12.49 -5.01 -14.23
N LEU A 169 -12.90 -3.76 -14.06
CA LEU A 169 -13.96 -3.40 -13.11
C LEU A 169 -15.34 -3.87 -13.56
N LEU A 170 -15.64 -3.84 -14.87
CA LEU A 170 -16.96 -4.18 -15.39
C LEU A 170 -17.14 -5.67 -15.67
N THR A 171 -16.06 -6.38 -15.98
CA THR A 171 -16.13 -7.82 -16.25
C THR A 171 -15.78 -8.69 -15.05
N GLY A 172 -15.00 -8.15 -14.09
CA GLY A 172 -14.46 -8.92 -12.97
C GLY A 172 -13.48 -10.01 -13.39
N ARG A 173 -12.96 -9.96 -14.64
CA ARG A 173 -12.00 -10.96 -15.09
C ARG A 173 -10.71 -10.92 -14.28
N LYS A 174 -10.09 -12.07 -14.19
CA LYS A 174 -8.77 -12.20 -13.57
C LYS A 174 -7.66 -11.80 -14.53
N ILE A 175 -6.61 -11.21 -14.00
CA ILE A 175 -5.33 -11.03 -14.70
C ILE A 175 -4.21 -11.67 -13.89
N ASP A 176 -3.25 -12.26 -14.57
CA ASP A 176 -2.04 -12.80 -13.96
C ASP A 176 -0.97 -11.71 -13.74
N ALA A 177 0.15 -12.09 -13.14
CA ALA A 177 1.26 -11.20 -12.86
C ALA A 177 1.88 -10.59 -14.13
N THR A 178 1.94 -11.36 -15.22
CA THR A 178 2.48 -10.92 -16.51
C THR A 178 1.62 -9.82 -17.11
N GLU A 179 0.30 -10.02 -17.11
CA GLU A 179 -0.62 -8.99 -17.59
C GLU A 179 -0.62 -7.78 -16.66
N ALA A 180 -0.57 -7.98 -15.35
CA ALA A 180 -0.50 -6.91 -14.36
C ALA A 180 0.75 -6.02 -14.58
N LEU A 181 1.89 -6.61 -14.91
CA LEU A 181 3.11 -5.88 -15.30
C LEU A 181 2.90 -5.12 -16.62
N ARG A 182 2.34 -5.78 -17.64
CA ARG A 182 2.10 -5.18 -18.96
C ARG A 182 1.21 -3.95 -18.89
N VAL A 183 0.18 -3.96 -18.05
CA VAL A 183 -0.76 -2.82 -17.92
C VAL A 183 -0.30 -1.77 -16.91
N GLY A 184 0.77 -2.02 -16.16
CA GLY A 184 1.30 -1.09 -15.16
C GLY A 184 0.62 -1.16 -13.78
N LEU A 185 -0.11 -2.26 -13.50
CA LEU A 185 -0.65 -2.47 -12.15
C LEU A 185 0.45 -2.76 -11.14
N VAL A 186 1.47 -3.51 -11.56
CA VAL A 186 2.70 -3.77 -10.79
C VAL A 186 3.92 -3.34 -11.61
N SER A 187 5.02 -3.03 -10.94
CA SER A 187 6.25 -2.55 -11.58
C SER A 187 7.34 -3.62 -11.73
N LYS A 188 7.21 -4.74 -11.01
CA LYS A 188 8.14 -5.88 -11.08
C LYS A 188 7.37 -7.19 -10.87
N VAL A 189 7.86 -8.26 -11.52
CA VAL A 189 7.41 -9.63 -11.31
C VAL A 189 8.65 -10.52 -11.15
N VAL A 190 8.64 -11.37 -10.12
CA VAL A 190 9.74 -12.29 -9.79
C VAL A 190 9.19 -13.65 -9.34
N PRO A 191 10.02 -14.70 -9.30
CA PRO A 191 9.64 -15.99 -8.72
C PRO A 191 9.06 -15.83 -7.31
N ASP A 192 8.11 -16.70 -6.95
CA ASP A 192 7.38 -16.62 -5.67
C ASP A 192 8.30 -16.58 -4.44
N SER A 193 9.42 -17.29 -4.50
CA SER A 193 10.39 -17.33 -3.40
C SER A 193 11.20 -16.02 -3.23
N GLU A 194 11.17 -15.12 -4.20
CA GLU A 194 12.01 -13.92 -4.24
C GLU A 194 11.23 -12.63 -3.93
N ILE A 195 9.89 -12.68 -3.87
CA ILE A 195 9.06 -11.47 -3.82
C ILE A 195 9.29 -10.64 -2.55
N VAL A 196 9.42 -11.29 -1.39
CA VAL A 196 9.64 -10.60 -0.11
C VAL A 196 11.06 -10.02 -0.08
N ASP A 197 12.06 -10.79 -0.51
CA ASP A 197 13.46 -10.35 -0.55
C ASP A 197 13.63 -9.16 -1.51
N LEU A 198 13.01 -9.18 -2.69
CA LEU A 198 13.02 -8.03 -3.62
C LEU A 198 12.44 -6.77 -2.97
N ALA A 199 11.34 -6.90 -2.23
CA ALA A 199 10.73 -5.77 -1.54
C ALA A 199 11.63 -5.24 -0.41
N LEU A 200 12.26 -6.14 0.35
CA LEU A 200 13.21 -5.80 1.41
C LEU A 200 14.48 -5.14 0.85
N ASP A 201 15.04 -5.66 -0.24
CA ASP A 201 16.23 -5.08 -0.89
C ASP A 201 15.93 -3.67 -1.42
N THR A 202 14.74 -3.48 -2.03
CA THR A 202 14.31 -2.14 -2.47
C THR A 202 14.12 -1.20 -1.28
N ALA A 203 13.52 -1.69 -0.18
CA ALA A 203 13.33 -0.90 1.02
C ALA A 203 14.67 -0.50 1.65
N GLU A 204 15.64 -1.42 1.72
CA GLU A 204 16.98 -1.17 2.22
C GLU A 204 17.74 -0.16 1.36
N GLU A 205 17.64 -0.26 0.03
CA GLU A 205 18.20 0.75 -0.88
C GLU A 205 17.61 2.13 -0.59
N MET A 206 16.29 2.22 -0.36
CA MET A 206 15.63 3.49 -0.02
C MET A 206 16.12 4.05 1.32
N THR A 207 16.33 3.22 2.33
CA THR A 207 16.75 3.68 3.66
C THR A 207 18.24 3.99 3.76
N THR A 208 19.07 3.42 2.91
CA THR A 208 20.53 3.62 2.94
C THR A 208 21.03 4.67 1.96
N SER A 209 20.30 4.88 0.84
CA SER A 209 20.77 5.73 -0.27
C SER A 209 19.97 7.00 -0.46
N LEU A 210 18.80 7.15 0.21
CA LEU A 210 17.91 8.29 0.03
C LEU A 210 17.66 9.01 1.36
N SER A 211 17.36 10.30 1.28
CA SER A 211 16.88 11.07 2.43
C SER A 211 15.49 10.59 2.84
N CYS A 212 15.33 10.10 4.06
CA CYS A 212 14.05 9.65 4.60
C CYS A 212 13.00 10.76 4.50
N PHE A 213 13.31 11.97 4.97
CA PHE A 213 12.41 13.11 4.87
C PHE A 213 12.03 13.43 3.42
N GLY A 214 12.98 13.37 2.49
CA GLY A 214 12.74 13.60 1.06
C GLY A 214 11.77 12.57 0.47
N VAL A 215 11.93 11.30 0.82
CA VAL A 215 11.05 10.21 0.36
C VAL A 215 9.64 10.38 0.92
N MET A 216 9.48 10.68 2.23
CA MET A 216 8.19 10.92 2.87
C MET A 216 7.45 12.11 2.25
N MET A 217 8.15 13.24 2.04
CA MET A 217 7.56 14.43 1.42
C MET A 217 7.17 14.17 -0.05
N THR A 218 7.96 13.38 -0.77
CA THR A 218 7.63 12.98 -2.15
C THR A 218 6.36 12.13 -2.19
N LYS A 219 6.22 11.15 -1.29
CA LYS A 219 4.99 10.35 -1.15
C LYS A 219 3.79 11.25 -0.93
N GLN A 220 3.83 12.13 0.07
CA GLN A 220 2.72 13.01 0.41
C GLN A 220 2.33 13.90 -0.78
N THR A 221 3.31 14.51 -1.45
CA THR A 221 3.09 15.37 -2.60
C THR A 221 2.48 14.61 -3.77
N MET A 222 3.03 13.44 -4.09
CA MET A 222 2.54 12.60 -5.19
C MET A 222 1.06 12.25 -5.01
N TRP A 223 0.64 11.83 -3.81
CA TRP A 223 -0.75 11.50 -3.55
C TRP A 223 -1.67 12.74 -3.52
N ALA A 224 -1.22 13.84 -2.93
CA ALA A 224 -1.98 15.10 -2.95
C ALA A 224 -2.21 15.61 -4.38
N ASN A 225 -1.20 15.52 -5.25
CA ASN A 225 -1.28 15.99 -6.62
C ASN A 225 -2.22 15.16 -7.51
N LEU A 226 -2.59 13.92 -7.11
CA LEU A 226 -3.66 13.19 -7.81
C LEU A 226 -5.05 13.83 -7.67
N GLU A 227 -5.23 14.69 -6.67
CA GLU A 227 -6.49 15.37 -6.37
C GLU A 227 -6.47 16.85 -6.72
N ILE A 228 -5.31 17.40 -7.13
CA ILE A 228 -5.13 18.79 -7.53
C ILE A 228 -5.31 18.93 -9.04
N ASN A 229 -6.27 19.76 -9.47
CA ASN A 229 -6.56 20.02 -10.88
C ASN A 229 -5.82 21.24 -11.47
N SER A 230 -4.88 21.82 -10.73
CA SER A 230 -4.11 22.98 -11.13
C SER A 230 -2.61 22.70 -11.07
N LEU A 231 -1.93 22.75 -12.22
CA LEU A 231 -0.47 22.58 -12.28
C LEU A 231 0.24 23.63 -11.42
N ALA A 232 -0.24 24.87 -11.41
CA ALA A 232 0.37 25.93 -10.60
C ALA A 232 0.27 25.64 -9.10
N ALA A 233 -0.88 25.12 -8.62
CA ALA A 233 -1.05 24.73 -7.23
C ALA A 233 -0.20 23.50 -6.86
N ALA A 234 -0.06 22.54 -7.78
CA ALA A 234 0.82 21.39 -7.59
C ALA A 234 2.28 21.83 -7.44
N ILE A 235 2.78 22.68 -8.34
CA ILE A 235 4.15 23.23 -8.29
C ILE A 235 4.37 24.04 -7.00
N GLU A 236 3.38 24.81 -6.54
CA GLU A 236 3.50 25.57 -5.29
C GLU A 236 3.68 24.64 -4.08
N LEU A 237 2.96 23.50 -4.05
CA LEU A 237 3.14 22.48 -3.01
C LEU A 237 4.55 21.84 -3.11
N GLU A 238 4.99 21.49 -4.30
CA GLU A 238 6.34 20.95 -4.55
C GLU A 238 7.43 21.90 -4.09
N ASN A 239 7.32 23.19 -4.42
CA ASN A 239 8.27 24.21 -4.03
C ASN A 239 8.40 24.33 -2.50
N ARG A 240 7.27 24.30 -1.78
CA ARG A 240 7.27 24.34 -0.30
C ARG A 240 7.96 23.12 0.28
N ASN A 241 7.66 21.94 -0.24
CA ASN A 241 8.25 20.71 0.24
C ASN A 241 9.75 20.62 -0.07
N GLN A 242 10.16 21.14 -1.23
CA GLN A 242 11.57 21.21 -1.61
C GLN A 242 12.35 22.18 -0.69
N LEU A 243 11.76 23.33 -0.33
CA LEU A 243 12.35 24.23 0.63
C LEU A 243 12.48 23.60 2.02
N LEU A 244 11.46 22.87 2.49
CA LEU A 244 11.52 22.16 3.78
C LEU A 244 12.62 21.11 3.78
N ALA A 245 12.76 20.33 2.71
CA ALA A 245 13.83 19.36 2.56
C ALA A 245 15.22 20.02 2.57
N GLY A 246 15.34 21.24 2.05
CA GLY A 246 16.57 22.02 2.09
C GLY A 246 17.08 22.35 3.51
N TYR A 247 16.19 22.40 4.51
CA TYR A 247 16.58 22.67 5.90
C TYR A 247 17.15 21.46 6.66
N THR A 248 17.09 20.25 6.09
CA THR A 248 17.63 19.04 6.73
C THR A 248 19.17 18.98 6.71
N GLY A 249 19.82 19.76 5.84
CA GLY A 249 21.27 19.67 5.59
C GLY A 249 21.68 18.49 4.71
N ASN A 250 20.74 17.64 4.26
CA ASN A 250 21.02 16.48 3.42
C ASN A 250 21.53 16.85 2.02
N LEU A 251 21.16 18.04 1.50
CA LEU A 251 21.72 18.55 0.24
C LEU A 251 23.22 18.82 0.33
N ASP A 252 23.68 19.39 1.45
CA ASP A 252 25.11 19.67 1.66
C ASP A 252 25.90 18.36 1.77
N GLU A 253 25.34 17.36 2.45
CA GLU A 253 25.91 16.01 2.51
C GLU A 253 25.97 15.36 1.11
N ALA A 254 24.91 15.45 0.33
CA ALA A 254 24.87 14.92 -1.04
C ALA A 254 25.95 15.56 -1.92
N ILE A 255 26.14 16.87 -1.81
CA ILE A 255 27.19 17.62 -2.55
C ILE A 255 28.59 17.19 -2.09
N ALA A 256 28.82 17.04 -0.79
CA ALA A 256 30.08 16.58 -0.23
C ALA A 256 30.40 15.15 -0.68
N ALA A 257 29.45 14.24 -0.53
CA ALA A 257 29.59 12.83 -0.95
C ALA A 257 29.89 12.71 -2.45
N PHE A 258 29.20 13.49 -3.30
CA PHE A 258 29.47 13.51 -4.74
C PHE A 258 30.89 13.97 -5.07
N ARG A 259 31.39 15.03 -4.42
CA ARG A 259 32.76 15.55 -4.61
C ARG A 259 33.81 14.55 -4.14
N GLU A 260 33.54 13.86 -3.02
CA GLU A 260 34.42 12.88 -2.41
C GLU A 260 34.29 11.47 -3.05
N LYS A 261 33.37 11.27 -3.97
CA LYS A 261 33.05 10.00 -4.64
C LYS A 261 32.75 8.86 -3.63
N ARG A 262 32.00 9.16 -2.60
CA ARG A 262 31.51 8.21 -1.60
C ARG A 262 29.97 8.19 -1.58
N PRO A 263 29.36 7.15 -1.00
CA PRO A 263 27.93 7.19 -0.68
C PRO A 263 27.61 8.32 0.31
N PRO A 264 26.44 8.97 0.17
CA PRO A 264 25.98 9.95 1.15
C PRO A 264 25.56 9.24 2.45
N VAL A 265 25.64 9.97 3.56
CA VAL A 265 25.13 9.54 4.87
C VAL A 265 24.08 10.55 5.30
N TYR A 266 22.84 10.30 4.98
CA TYR A 266 21.74 11.19 5.30
C TYR A 266 21.36 11.10 6.78
N LYS A 267 20.91 12.22 7.32
CA LYS A 267 20.34 12.31 8.65
C LYS A 267 18.82 12.41 8.51
N GLU A 268 18.10 11.46 9.13
CA GLU A 268 16.63 11.38 9.18
C GLU A 268 15.91 11.28 7.83
#